data_bb882e5436d9437051d085fae4d3383b
#
_entry.id   bb882e5436d9437051d085fae4d3383b
#
_cell.length_a   1.000
_cell.length_b   1.000
_cell.length_c   1.000
_cell.angle_alpha   90.00
_cell.angle_beta   90.00
_cell.angle_gamma   90.00
#
_symmetry.space_group_name_H-M   'P 1'
#
loop_
_entity.id
_entity.type
_entity.pdbx_description
1 polymer ?
#
loop_
_entity_poly.entity_id
_entity_poly.type
_entity_poly.pdbx_seq_one_letter_code
_entity_poly.pdbx_strand_id
1 'polypeptide(L)'
;MTTLDFTAFDAQRDALKAQGLRDGKSQKVSLDAEPEYITVSTDSKVAWVTLQESNAIATVDLTTGKITAIKPMGFKDHSKAGAGLDASDRDGGVNIKTWPVLGAYMPDAIASVQVNGQTYLLTANEGDTRDYTGFGDEVKVADLTLDAAKFPTSADLKLEKNLGRLVVSKLDHDTDGDGDADRLVAFGGRSLSIWKADGTLLADTGDLFEQTTSGLSSFNSNGTRETFDTRSDNKGPEPEGVTTGVIGARTFAFVGLERTGGVMVLDVTDPAKPALVQYSNDIKVTENAKSGLAGDLAPEGLLFIPAADSPNGKALLVTANEVSGSTTIYVVADGGKLSLLGRHQVTPFAYDKGAAEIPAFDKLSKRLFVVNGAAGGLSVLDLQDPAKPVALPNIPLTAYGKAANSVTVHSGVLAVAVEATTKTDAGKVALLDKDGKELSKPVTVGALPDMLTFSPDGKLLLVAGEGEPNADYSVDPLGTVSVINVAKALANN
;
A
#
# COMPACT_ATOMS: atom_id res chain seq x y z
N MET A 1 18.28 -17.50 -8.05
CA MET A 1 16.92 -17.10 -7.62
C MET A 1 16.27 -18.30 -6.97
N THR A 2 15.48 -18.06 -5.96
CA THR A 2 14.56 -19.03 -5.32
C THR A 2 13.17 -18.40 -5.32
N THR A 3 12.17 -19.10 -5.85
CA THR A 3 10.78 -18.67 -5.78
C THR A 3 10.13 -19.44 -4.63
N LEU A 4 9.50 -18.72 -3.72
CA LEU A 4 8.78 -19.24 -2.57
C LEU A 4 7.29 -19.10 -2.87
N ASP A 5 6.49 -20.11 -2.55
CA ASP A 5 5.05 -20.10 -2.66
C ASP A 5 4.38 -20.48 -1.34
N PHE A 6 3.07 -20.42 -1.30
CA PHE A 6 2.28 -20.62 -0.08
C PHE A 6 1.65 -22.03 0.00
N THR A 7 2.00 -22.98 -0.87
CA THR A 7 1.39 -24.33 -0.92
C THR A 7 1.53 -25.10 0.38
N ALA A 8 2.60 -24.85 1.16
CA ALA A 8 2.79 -25.46 2.47
C ALA A 8 1.72 -25.05 3.51
N PHE A 9 0.95 -24.00 3.25
CA PHE A 9 -0.08 -23.47 4.14
C PHE A 9 -1.50 -23.87 3.73
N ASP A 10 -1.72 -24.48 2.57
CA ASP A 10 -3.05 -24.88 2.09
C ASP A 10 -3.78 -25.77 3.11
N ALA A 11 -3.06 -26.70 3.74
CA ALA A 11 -3.63 -27.56 4.78
C ALA A 11 -3.95 -26.83 6.10
N GLN A 12 -3.49 -25.58 6.28
CA GLN A 12 -3.71 -24.77 7.47
C GLN A 12 -4.83 -23.73 7.28
N ARG A 13 -5.43 -23.68 6.08
CA ARG A 13 -6.43 -22.68 5.69
C ARG A 13 -7.52 -22.46 6.75
N ASP A 14 -8.17 -23.51 7.22
CA ASP A 14 -9.28 -23.38 8.17
C ASP A 14 -8.82 -22.82 9.53
N ALA A 15 -7.61 -23.20 9.97
CA ALA A 15 -7.02 -22.67 11.19
C ALA A 15 -6.60 -21.21 11.06
N LEU A 16 -6.13 -20.78 9.88
CA LEU A 16 -5.81 -19.40 9.57
C LEU A 16 -7.09 -18.55 9.43
N LYS A 17 -8.12 -19.10 8.78
CA LYS A 17 -9.43 -18.46 8.66
C LYS A 17 -10.07 -18.19 10.02
N ALA A 18 -10.00 -19.13 10.94
CA ALA A 18 -10.48 -18.94 12.32
C ALA A 18 -9.74 -17.79 13.06
N GLN A 19 -8.58 -17.36 12.58
CA GLN A 19 -7.80 -16.24 13.11
C GLN A 19 -8.02 -14.93 12.31
N GLY A 20 -8.83 -14.93 11.27
CA GLY A 20 -9.16 -13.75 10.47
C GLY A 20 -8.46 -13.67 9.11
N LEU A 21 -7.84 -14.77 8.61
CA LEU A 21 -7.46 -14.86 7.21
C LEU A 21 -8.73 -14.79 6.35
N ARG A 22 -8.69 -13.99 5.30
CA ARG A 22 -9.80 -13.91 4.34
C ARG A 22 -9.53 -14.84 3.16
N ASP A 23 -10.56 -15.56 2.75
CA ASP A 23 -10.48 -16.45 1.60
C ASP A 23 -10.72 -15.72 0.28
N GLY A 24 -10.18 -16.28 -0.81
CA GLY A 24 -10.59 -15.99 -2.17
C GLY A 24 -11.50 -17.09 -2.75
N LYS A 25 -11.67 -17.06 -4.05
CA LYS A 25 -12.49 -18.03 -4.81
C LYS A 25 -11.93 -19.43 -4.77
N SER A 26 -10.61 -19.57 -4.83
CA SER A 26 -9.95 -20.88 -4.92
C SER A 26 -10.03 -21.68 -3.63
N GLN A 27 -10.19 -20.98 -2.48
CA GLN A 27 -10.15 -21.54 -1.14
C GLN A 27 -8.83 -22.28 -0.84
N LYS A 28 -7.74 -21.83 -1.46
CA LYS A 28 -6.37 -22.29 -1.24
C LYS A 28 -5.49 -21.11 -0.90
N VAL A 29 -4.79 -21.19 0.22
CA VAL A 29 -3.87 -20.12 0.65
C VAL A 29 -2.85 -19.79 -0.44
N SER A 30 -2.38 -20.78 -1.18
CA SER A 30 -1.37 -20.60 -2.22
C SER A 30 -1.84 -19.85 -3.46
N LEU A 31 -3.13 -19.88 -3.76
CA LEU A 31 -3.73 -19.18 -4.89
C LEU A 31 -4.36 -17.84 -4.48
N ASP A 32 -4.88 -17.77 -3.25
CA ASP A 32 -5.56 -16.58 -2.74
C ASP A 32 -4.61 -15.64 -1.94
N ALA A 33 -3.29 -15.93 -1.87
CA ALA A 33 -2.38 -15.17 -1.01
C ALA A 33 -2.13 -13.75 -1.51
N GLU A 34 -1.93 -13.57 -2.79
CA GLU A 34 -1.71 -12.28 -3.48
C GLU A 34 -0.74 -11.37 -2.71
N PRO A 35 0.60 -11.69 -2.76
CA PRO A 35 1.62 -10.87 -2.09
C PRO A 35 1.78 -9.50 -2.72
N GLU A 36 1.68 -8.45 -1.92
CA GLU A 36 1.73 -7.04 -2.31
C GLU A 36 3.09 -6.41 -1.99
N TYR A 37 3.28 -5.96 -0.78
CA TYR A 37 4.39 -5.14 -0.34
C TYR A 37 5.35 -5.89 0.58
N ILE A 38 6.66 -5.53 0.52
CA ILE A 38 7.72 -6.22 1.29
C ILE A 38 8.52 -5.20 2.10
N THR A 39 8.76 -5.52 3.37
CA THR A 39 9.80 -4.88 4.18
C THR A 39 10.79 -5.90 4.70
N VAL A 40 12.05 -5.48 4.88
CA VAL A 40 13.15 -6.38 5.28
C VAL A 40 13.78 -5.88 6.58
N SER A 41 14.10 -6.81 7.48
CA SER A 41 14.81 -6.51 8.73
C SER A 41 16.17 -5.87 8.48
N THR A 42 16.60 -4.98 9.36
CA THR A 42 17.87 -4.25 9.23
C THR A 42 19.09 -5.15 9.18
N ASP A 43 19.01 -6.38 9.72
CA ASP A 43 20.06 -7.41 9.64
C ASP A 43 19.96 -8.30 8.39
N SER A 44 19.02 -8.01 7.49
CA SER A 44 18.79 -8.73 6.22
C SER A 44 18.48 -10.22 6.37
N LYS A 45 17.87 -10.65 7.51
CA LYS A 45 17.57 -12.06 7.75
C LYS A 45 16.11 -12.43 7.66
N VAL A 46 15.21 -11.48 7.85
CA VAL A 46 13.77 -11.69 7.84
C VAL A 46 13.12 -10.65 6.92
N ALA A 47 12.14 -11.09 6.15
CA ALA A 47 11.24 -10.19 5.44
C ALA A 47 9.79 -10.44 5.89
N TRP A 48 8.98 -9.39 5.82
CA TRP A 48 7.54 -9.45 6.02
C TRP A 48 6.86 -8.96 4.76
N VAL A 49 5.81 -9.65 4.38
CA VAL A 49 5.09 -9.46 3.12
C VAL A 49 3.60 -9.28 3.44
N THR A 50 2.99 -8.21 2.99
CA THR A 50 1.54 -8.04 3.06
C THR A 50 0.85 -8.99 2.09
N LEU A 51 -0.27 -9.54 2.52
CA LEU A 51 -1.23 -10.30 1.75
C LEU A 51 -2.55 -9.55 1.91
N GLN A 52 -2.75 -8.52 1.10
CA GLN A 52 -3.76 -7.48 1.34
C GLN A 52 -5.16 -8.09 1.39
N GLU A 53 -5.64 -8.68 0.32
CA GLU A 53 -6.99 -9.22 0.23
C GLU A 53 -7.19 -10.41 1.18
N SER A 54 -6.09 -11.10 1.52
CA SER A 54 -6.10 -12.17 2.51
C SER A 54 -6.03 -11.66 3.96
N ASN A 55 -5.88 -10.36 4.18
CA ASN A 55 -5.82 -9.71 5.50
C ASN A 55 -4.76 -10.35 6.41
N ALA A 56 -3.54 -10.52 5.91
CA ALA A 56 -2.48 -11.21 6.64
C ALA A 56 -1.08 -10.64 6.33
N ILE A 57 -0.11 -11.00 7.18
CA ILE A 57 1.32 -10.77 6.94
C ILE A 57 2.03 -12.11 6.89
N ALA A 58 2.79 -12.36 5.82
CA ALA A 58 3.68 -13.51 5.72
C ALA A 58 5.08 -13.16 6.24
N THR A 59 5.75 -14.11 6.90
CA THR A 59 7.14 -13.99 7.37
C THR A 59 8.03 -14.90 6.57
N VAL A 60 9.09 -14.34 5.99
CA VAL A 60 10.11 -15.05 5.20
C VAL A 60 11.44 -15.05 5.94
N ASP A 61 11.97 -16.23 6.23
CA ASP A 61 13.35 -16.41 6.69
C ASP A 61 14.28 -16.40 5.48
N LEU A 62 15.05 -15.32 5.33
CA LEU A 62 15.98 -15.12 4.22
C LEU A 62 17.26 -15.98 4.35
N THR A 63 17.54 -16.51 5.54
CA THR A 63 18.71 -17.37 5.76
C THR A 63 18.45 -18.80 5.27
N THR A 64 17.21 -19.26 5.41
CA THR A 64 16.78 -20.60 4.96
C THR A 64 16.04 -20.56 3.63
N GLY A 65 15.61 -19.38 3.17
CA GLY A 65 14.82 -19.20 1.96
C GLY A 65 13.45 -19.90 2.08
N LYS A 66 12.69 -19.63 3.15
CA LYS A 66 11.39 -20.23 3.40
C LYS A 66 10.39 -19.21 3.94
N ILE A 67 9.12 -19.33 3.54
CA ILE A 67 8.00 -18.71 4.26
C ILE A 67 7.79 -19.55 5.53
N THR A 68 7.89 -18.89 6.69
CA THR A 68 7.86 -19.57 8.00
C THR A 68 6.55 -19.42 8.72
N ALA A 69 5.78 -18.39 8.40
CA ALA A 69 4.48 -18.13 9.01
C ALA A 69 3.60 -17.27 8.10
N ILE A 70 2.29 -17.44 8.23
CA ILE A 70 1.26 -16.49 7.81
C ILE A 70 0.54 -16.06 9.09
N LYS A 71 0.46 -14.76 9.32
CA LYS A 71 -0.21 -14.18 10.48
C LYS A 71 -1.42 -13.39 10.03
N PRO A 72 -2.64 -13.92 10.18
CA PRO A 72 -3.87 -13.16 9.99
C PRO A 72 -3.92 -11.96 10.93
N MET A 73 -4.37 -10.82 10.44
CA MET A 73 -4.34 -9.57 11.19
C MET A 73 -5.56 -9.39 12.09
N GLY A 74 -6.61 -10.22 11.91
CA GLY A 74 -7.87 -10.06 12.63
C GLY A 74 -8.69 -8.87 12.12
N PHE A 75 -9.50 -8.28 12.99
CA PHE A 75 -10.43 -7.22 12.61
C PHE A 75 -10.40 -6.08 13.63
N LYS A 76 -10.50 -4.86 13.13
CA LYS A 76 -10.72 -3.65 13.90
C LYS A 76 -12.20 -3.56 14.28
N ASP A 77 -12.50 -3.29 15.55
CA ASP A 77 -13.87 -3.18 16.03
C ASP A 77 -14.33 -1.72 16.03
N HIS A 78 -15.08 -1.31 15.03
CA HIS A 78 -15.62 0.03 14.87
C HIS A 78 -16.75 0.37 15.87
N SER A 79 -17.17 -0.56 16.73
CA SER A 79 -18.07 -0.28 17.82
C SER A 79 -17.39 0.37 19.03
N LYS A 80 -16.06 0.40 19.06
CA LYS A 80 -15.28 0.95 20.17
C LYS A 80 -15.06 2.45 20.03
N ALA A 81 -15.02 3.12 21.15
CA ALA A 81 -14.66 4.55 21.20
C ALA A 81 -13.25 4.77 20.62
N GLY A 82 -13.11 5.79 19.75
CA GLY A 82 -11.86 6.09 19.05
C GLY A 82 -11.58 5.20 17.84
N ALA A 83 -12.52 4.35 17.43
CA ALA A 83 -12.45 3.53 16.23
C ALA A 83 -13.70 3.73 15.34
N GLY A 84 -14.35 4.88 15.43
CA GLY A 84 -15.48 5.25 14.59
C GLY A 84 -15.12 5.30 13.11
N LEU A 85 -16.15 5.41 12.28
CA LEU A 85 -16.01 5.71 10.87
C LEU A 85 -17.22 6.49 10.36
N ASP A 86 -17.05 7.26 9.33
CA ASP A 86 -18.15 7.73 8.52
C ASP A 86 -18.57 6.62 7.55
N ALA A 87 -19.82 6.20 7.62
CA ALA A 87 -20.30 5.03 6.89
C ALA A 87 -21.21 5.34 5.72
N SER A 88 -21.50 6.63 5.48
CA SER A 88 -22.53 7.01 4.51
C SER A 88 -22.25 8.33 3.81
N ASP A 89 -22.35 8.34 2.50
CA ASP A 89 -22.36 9.53 1.65
C ASP A 89 -23.79 10.13 1.47
N ARG A 90 -24.77 9.67 2.28
CA ARG A 90 -26.20 10.05 2.19
C ARG A 90 -26.79 10.54 3.52
N ASP A 91 -25.96 10.91 4.45
CA ASP A 91 -26.41 11.39 5.78
C ASP A 91 -26.31 12.92 5.96
N GLY A 92 -25.83 13.60 4.93
CA GLY A 92 -25.81 15.07 4.87
C GLY A 92 -24.46 15.70 5.19
N GLY A 93 -23.38 14.92 5.28
CA GLY A 93 -22.00 15.36 5.48
C GLY A 93 -21.25 14.46 6.45
N VAL A 94 -20.14 14.95 6.99
CA VAL A 94 -19.26 14.18 7.86
C VAL A 94 -19.96 13.73 9.14
N ASN A 95 -20.01 12.42 9.38
CA ASN A 95 -20.70 11.83 10.53
C ASN A 95 -19.95 10.62 11.11
N ILE A 96 -18.73 10.87 11.58
CA ILE A 96 -17.86 9.84 12.17
C ILE A 96 -18.42 9.41 13.51
N LYS A 97 -18.84 8.15 13.64
CA LYS A 97 -19.36 7.57 14.86
C LYS A 97 -19.07 6.06 14.96
N THR A 98 -19.32 5.47 16.10
CA THR A 98 -19.21 4.02 16.29
C THR A 98 -20.36 3.27 15.65
N TRP A 99 -20.04 2.13 15.02
CA TRP A 99 -20.98 1.27 14.34
C TRP A 99 -20.75 -0.21 14.71
N PRO A 100 -21.75 -1.08 14.69
CA PRO A 100 -21.57 -2.53 14.87
C PRO A 100 -20.96 -3.16 13.61
N VAL A 101 -19.77 -2.71 13.25
CA VAL A 101 -19.02 -3.10 12.04
C VAL A 101 -17.60 -3.47 12.46
N LEU A 102 -17.07 -4.51 11.87
CA LEU A 102 -15.66 -4.87 11.93
C LEU A 102 -14.97 -4.35 10.66
N GLY A 103 -13.73 -3.87 10.74
CA GLY A 103 -12.89 -3.53 9.59
C GLY A 103 -11.79 -4.58 9.42
N ALA A 104 -11.69 -5.24 8.28
CA ALA A 104 -10.50 -6.02 7.94
C ALA A 104 -9.36 -5.04 7.68
N TYR A 105 -8.18 -5.24 8.27
CA TYR A 105 -7.08 -4.27 8.13
C TYR A 105 -6.63 -4.14 6.67
N MET A 106 -6.40 -5.25 5.99
CA MET A 106 -6.09 -5.35 4.57
C MET A 106 -5.07 -4.28 4.11
N PRO A 107 -3.82 -4.38 4.61
CA PRO A 107 -2.83 -3.39 4.31
C PRO A 107 -2.28 -3.57 2.90
N ASP A 108 -2.19 -2.48 2.15
CA ASP A 108 -1.34 -2.41 0.98
C ASP A 108 0.12 -2.38 1.43
N ALA A 109 0.63 -1.22 1.84
CA ALA A 109 2.03 -1.06 2.17
C ALA A 109 2.39 -1.46 3.60
N ILE A 110 3.63 -1.94 3.75
CA ILE A 110 4.27 -2.25 5.02
C ILE A 110 5.66 -1.63 5.12
N ALA A 111 5.98 -1.02 6.25
CA ALA A 111 7.32 -0.58 6.59
C ALA A 111 7.79 -1.21 7.89
N SER A 112 9.11 -1.39 8.05
CA SER A 112 9.69 -1.84 9.31
C SER A 112 10.56 -0.76 9.94
N VAL A 113 10.57 -0.71 11.26
CA VAL A 113 11.42 0.23 12.01
C VAL A 113 11.98 -0.44 13.25
N GLN A 114 13.19 -0.04 13.64
CA GLN A 114 13.76 -0.44 14.92
C GLN A 114 13.63 0.68 15.95
N VAL A 115 13.02 0.36 17.08
CA VAL A 115 12.95 1.25 18.25
C VAL A 115 13.47 0.48 19.45
N ASN A 116 14.49 1.02 20.13
CA ASN A 116 15.12 0.39 21.31
C ASN A 116 15.58 -1.06 21.06
N GLY A 117 16.07 -1.35 19.85
CA GLY A 117 16.57 -2.68 19.46
C GLY A 117 15.48 -3.71 19.14
N GLN A 118 14.21 -3.32 19.14
CA GLN A 118 13.09 -4.15 18.71
C GLN A 118 12.57 -3.71 17.35
N THR A 119 12.21 -4.67 16.51
CA THR A 119 11.59 -4.41 15.21
C THR A 119 10.07 -4.31 15.37
N TYR A 120 9.51 -3.26 14.78
CA TYR A 120 8.07 -3.06 14.64
C TYR A 120 7.73 -2.95 13.17
N LEU A 121 6.53 -3.38 12.82
CA LEU A 121 5.96 -3.28 11.48
C LEU A 121 4.86 -2.23 11.52
N LEU A 122 4.81 -1.40 10.49
CA LEU A 122 3.79 -0.38 10.31
C LEU A 122 3.04 -0.71 9.02
N THR A 123 1.72 -0.72 9.08
CA THR A 123 0.86 -1.02 7.92
C THR A 123 -0.09 0.12 7.65
N ALA A 124 -0.16 0.53 6.40
CA ALA A 124 -1.20 1.43 5.90
C ALA A 124 -2.39 0.55 5.45
N ASN A 125 -3.55 0.73 6.10
CA ASN A 125 -4.66 -0.21 6.00
C ASN A 125 -5.71 0.32 5.01
N GLU A 126 -5.43 0.19 3.73
CA GLU A 126 -6.23 0.69 2.62
C GLU A 126 -7.51 -0.10 2.43
N GLY A 127 -7.38 -1.41 2.14
CA GLY A 127 -8.51 -2.33 2.03
C GLY A 127 -8.97 -2.63 0.61
N ASP A 128 -8.08 -2.76 -0.37
CA ASP A 128 -8.52 -3.16 -1.71
C ASP A 128 -9.12 -4.57 -1.74
N THR A 129 -9.99 -4.83 -2.72
CA THR A 129 -10.86 -6.00 -2.75
C THR A 129 -10.71 -6.77 -4.04
N ARG A 130 -10.99 -8.07 -3.99
CA ARG A 130 -11.11 -8.88 -5.19
C ARG A 130 -12.37 -8.49 -5.95
N ASP A 131 -12.22 -7.81 -7.08
CA ASP A 131 -13.33 -7.44 -7.98
C ASP A 131 -13.04 -7.92 -9.41
N TYR A 132 -13.24 -9.22 -9.62
CA TYR A 132 -13.11 -9.87 -10.93
C TYR A 132 -14.48 -10.26 -11.49
N THR A 133 -14.63 -10.31 -12.81
CA THR A 133 -15.88 -10.76 -13.46
C THR A 133 -16.34 -12.14 -12.96
N GLY A 134 -15.40 -13.01 -12.64
CA GLY A 134 -15.68 -14.36 -12.13
C GLY A 134 -15.88 -14.45 -10.62
N PHE A 135 -15.56 -13.40 -9.88
CA PHE A 135 -15.61 -13.39 -8.42
C PHE A 135 -15.44 -11.97 -7.88
N GLY A 136 -16.42 -11.49 -7.16
CA GLY A 136 -16.32 -10.24 -6.41
C GLY A 136 -16.68 -10.49 -4.95
N ASP A 137 -16.09 -9.75 -4.05
CA ASP A 137 -16.25 -9.90 -2.60
C ASP A 137 -17.25 -8.90 -1.99
N GLU A 138 -17.59 -7.86 -2.71
CA GLU A 138 -18.36 -6.73 -2.22
C GLU A 138 -19.87 -6.95 -2.23
N VAL A 139 -20.54 -6.48 -1.16
CA VAL A 139 -22.00 -6.37 -1.06
C VAL A 139 -22.36 -5.17 -0.18
N LYS A 140 -23.47 -4.51 -0.45
CA LYS A 140 -23.98 -3.45 0.43
C LYS A 140 -24.76 -4.04 1.60
N VAL A 141 -24.64 -3.41 2.77
CA VAL A 141 -25.41 -3.84 3.97
C VAL A 141 -26.91 -3.86 3.70
N ALA A 142 -27.43 -2.96 2.87
CA ALA A 142 -28.86 -2.96 2.50
C ALA A 142 -29.31 -4.27 1.83
N ASP A 143 -28.41 -4.95 1.12
CA ASP A 143 -28.70 -6.14 0.33
C ASP A 143 -28.57 -7.45 1.14
N LEU A 144 -27.97 -7.40 2.34
CA LEU A 144 -27.83 -8.55 3.24
C LEU A 144 -29.11 -8.80 4.05
N THR A 145 -29.38 -10.04 4.38
CA THR A 145 -30.26 -10.40 5.52
C THR A 145 -29.40 -10.36 6.79
N LEU A 146 -29.79 -9.58 7.77
CA LEU A 146 -29.04 -9.47 9.05
C LEU A 146 -29.68 -10.36 10.10
N ASP A 147 -28.87 -11.11 10.86
CA ASP A 147 -29.35 -11.89 12.00
C ASP A 147 -30.06 -10.96 13.02
N ALA A 148 -31.32 -11.26 13.30
CA ALA A 148 -32.17 -10.43 14.17
C ALA A 148 -31.69 -10.42 15.63
N ALA A 149 -30.98 -11.45 16.08
CA ALA A 149 -30.42 -11.51 17.42
C ALA A 149 -29.12 -10.67 17.54
N LYS A 150 -28.30 -10.67 16.47
CA LYS A 150 -27.06 -9.87 16.42
C LYS A 150 -27.35 -8.40 16.11
N PHE A 151 -28.34 -8.14 15.25
CA PHE A 151 -28.72 -6.81 14.76
C PHE A 151 -30.19 -6.49 15.03
N PRO A 152 -30.59 -6.30 16.30
CA PRO A 152 -32.00 -6.06 16.66
C PRO A 152 -32.58 -4.77 16.04
N THR A 153 -31.73 -3.86 15.58
CA THR A 153 -32.12 -2.61 14.89
C THR A 153 -31.84 -2.67 13.38
N SER A 154 -31.86 -3.86 12.78
CA SER A 154 -31.47 -4.09 11.38
C SER A 154 -32.18 -3.15 10.40
N ALA A 155 -33.47 -2.86 10.58
CA ALA A 155 -34.21 -1.95 9.71
C ALA A 155 -33.64 -0.52 9.72
N ASP A 156 -33.17 -0.03 10.88
CA ASP A 156 -32.54 1.28 11.00
C ASP A 156 -31.12 1.25 10.45
N LEU A 157 -30.35 0.21 10.72
CA LEU A 157 -28.98 0.05 10.19
C LEU A 157 -28.97 0.04 8.67
N LYS A 158 -29.98 -0.55 8.01
CA LYS A 158 -30.08 -0.66 6.55
C LYS A 158 -30.54 0.63 5.86
N LEU A 159 -30.83 1.72 6.58
CA LEU A 159 -31.12 3.02 5.97
C LEU A 159 -29.85 3.56 5.29
N GLU A 160 -30.02 4.21 4.12
CA GLU A 160 -28.90 4.80 3.38
C GLU A 160 -28.06 5.78 4.20
N LYS A 161 -28.71 6.57 5.07
CA LYS A 161 -28.04 7.52 5.98
C LYS A 161 -27.27 6.86 7.14
N ASN A 162 -27.34 5.55 7.29
CA ASN A 162 -26.64 4.75 8.28
C ASN A 162 -25.65 3.81 7.58
N LEU A 163 -25.83 2.50 7.70
CA LEU A 163 -24.95 1.50 7.10
C LEU A 163 -25.46 0.98 5.74
N GLY A 164 -26.66 1.35 5.31
CA GLY A 164 -27.29 0.69 4.16
C GLY A 164 -26.46 0.71 2.87
N ARG A 165 -25.67 1.77 2.69
CA ARG A 165 -24.79 1.90 1.53
C ARG A 165 -23.39 1.36 1.75
N LEU A 166 -22.98 1.17 3.01
CA LEU A 166 -21.64 0.68 3.34
C LEU A 166 -21.36 -0.64 2.64
N VAL A 167 -20.23 -0.67 1.93
CA VAL A 167 -19.73 -1.88 1.27
C VAL A 167 -19.02 -2.76 2.30
N VAL A 168 -19.43 -4.04 2.34
CA VAL A 168 -18.92 -5.03 3.27
C VAL A 168 -18.65 -6.36 2.55
N SER A 169 -17.89 -7.24 3.18
CA SER A 169 -17.58 -8.55 2.63
C SER A 169 -18.81 -9.48 2.63
N LYS A 170 -19.09 -10.06 1.49
CA LYS A 170 -20.08 -11.16 1.38
C LYS A 170 -19.49 -12.54 1.71
N LEU A 171 -18.19 -12.61 1.97
CA LEU A 171 -17.49 -13.85 2.31
C LEU A 171 -17.34 -14.05 3.82
N ASP A 172 -17.38 -12.93 4.58
CA ASP A 172 -17.05 -12.92 6.00
C ASP A 172 -18.27 -12.68 6.89
N HIS A 173 -19.46 -12.49 6.34
CA HIS A 173 -20.62 -12.06 7.11
C HIS A 173 -21.38 -13.21 7.79
N ASP A 174 -21.53 -14.35 7.13
CA ASP A 174 -22.23 -15.54 7.61
C ASP A 174 -21.21 -16.45 8.30
N THR A 175 -21.31 -16.65 9.62
CA THR A 175 -20.34 -17.42 10.38
C THR A 175 -20.82 -18.79 10.81
N ASP A 176 -22.12 -19.06 10.70
CA ASP A 176 -22.73 -20.34 11.07
C ASP A 176 -23.37 -21.11 9.89
N GLY A 177 -23.46 -20.46 8.71
CA GLY A 177 -23.85 -21.10 7.45
C GLY A 177 -25.37 -21.15 7.24
N ASP A 178 -26.15 -20.31 7.94
CA ASP A 178 -27.61 -20.29 7.83
C ASP A 178 -28.13 -19.32 6.76
N GLY A 179 -27.27 -18.49 6.18
CA GLY A 179 -27.53 -17.59 5.05
C GLY A 179 -27.89 -16.17 5.45
N ASP A 180 -27.79 -15.82 6.73
CA ASP A 180 -27.89 -14.44 7.17
C ASP A 180 -26.53 -13.89 7.70
N ALA A 181 -26.47 -12.59 8.00
CA ALA A 181 -25.24 -11.95 8.43
C ALA A 181 -25.17 -11.87 9.96
N ASP A 182 -24.25 -12.61 10.56
CA ASP A 182 -23.91 -12.57 11.97
C ASP A 182 -23.01 -11.37 12.33
N ARG A 183 -22.27 -10.88 11.34
CA ARG A 183 -21.37 -9.74 11.49
C ARG A 183 -21.27 -8.96 10.16
N LEU A 184 -20.86 -7.71 10.26
CA LEU A 184 -20.54 -6.86 9.11
C LEU A 184 -19.04 -6.62 9.10
N VAL A 185 -18.37 -6.92 7.99
CA VAL A 185 -16.92 -6.74 7.82
C VAL A 185 -16.67 -5.79 6.66
N ALA A 186 -16.31 -4.54 6.97
CA ALA A 186 -15.89 -3.56 5.98
C ALA A 186 -14.44 -3.80 5.57
N PHE A 187 -14.05 -3.22 4.44
CA PHE A 187 -12.72 -3.32 3.88
C PHE A 187 -11.85 -2.15 4.33
N GLY A 188 -10.58 -2.47 4.68
CA GLY A 188 -9.61 -1.54 5.19
C GLY A 188 -9.83 -1.15 6.66
N GLY A 189 -8.72 -0.86 7.34
CA GLY A 189 -8.75 -0.34 8.70
C GLY A 189 -8.95 1.17 8.76
N ARG A 190 -8.85 1.90 7.65
CA ARG A 190 -8.86 3.37 7.56
C ARG A 190 -7.83 4.02 8.49
N SER A 191 -6.69 3.35 8.73
CA SER A 191 -5.75 3.69 9.79
C SER A 191 -4.34 3.25 9.49
N LEU A 192 -3.38 3.71 10.30
CA LEU A 192 -2.06 3.10 10.44
C LEU A 192 -2.10 2.15 11.63
N SER A 193 -1.65 0.91 11.45
CA SER A 193 -1.42 -0.03 12.55
C SER A 193 0.05 -0.28 12.79
N ILE A 194 0.41 -0.52 14.05
CA ILE A 194 1.77 -0.88 14.47
C ILE A 194 1.74 -2.27 15.10
N TRP A 195 2.57 -3.15 14.57
CA TRP A 195 2.65 -4.54 14.97
C TRP A 195 4.03 -4.86 15.51
N LYS A 196 4.13 -5.84 16.41
CA LYS A 196 5.41 -6.47 16.72
C LYS A 196 5.86 -7.33 15.53
N ALA A 197 7.14 -7.68 15.50
CA ALA A 197 7.71 -8.53 14.44
C ALA A 197 7.04 -9.91 14.31
N ASP A 198 6.33 -10.38 15.36
CA ASP A 198 5.56 -11.62 15.34
C ASP A 198 4.12 -11.46 14.81
N GLY A 199 3.76 -10.26 14.33
CA GLY A 199 2.43 -9.92 13.83
C GLY A 199 1.39 -9.67 14.95
N THR A 200 1.81 -9.49 16.21
CA THR A 200 0.90 -9.09 17.28
C THR A 200 0.63 -7.59 17.20
N LEU A 201 -0.63 -7.18 17.13
CA LEU A 201 -1.03 -5.77 17.14
C LEU A 201 -0.55 -5.10 18.44
N LEU A 202 0.16 -3.99 18.30
CA LEU A 202 0.63 -3.16 19.41
C LEU A 202 -0.23 -1.90 19.58
N ALA A 203 -0.50 -1.20 18.45
CA ALA A 203 -1.30 0.02 18.44
C ALA A 203 -1.98 0.18 17.08
N ASP A 204 -3.09 0.90 17.06
CA ASP A 204 -3.78 1.35 15.85
C ASP A 204 -4.20 2.80 16.06
N THR A 205 -4.16 3.60 14.99
CA THR A 205 -4.51 5.03 15.06
C THR A 205 -6.02 5.28 15.18
N GLY A 206 -6.83 4.24 15.15
CA GLY A 206 -8.28 4.35 15.31
C GLY A 206 -8.94 5.14 14.18
N ASP A 207 -9.77 6.12 14.54
CA ASP A 207 -10.44 7.03 13.61
C ASP A 207 -9.66 8.34 13.37
N LEU A 208 -8.39 8.40 13.77
CA LEU A 208 -7.56 9.61 13.72
C LEU A 208 -7.52 10.24 12.33
N PHE A 209 -7.46 9.45 11.26
CA PHE A 209 -7.32 9.97 9.89
C PHE A 209 -8.61 10.66 9.45
N GLU A 210 -9.77 10.04 9.63
CA GLU A 210 -11.05 10.67 9.34
C GLU A 210 -11.31 11.88 10.24
N GLN A 211 -11.01 11.81 11.55
CA GLN A 211 -11.13 12.94 12.46
C GLN A 211 -10.25 14.12 12.02
N THR A 212 -9.03 13.86 11.56
CA THR A 212 -8.10 14.89 11.10
C THR A 212 -8.57 15.56 9.82
N THR A 213 -9.18 14.79 8.92
CA THR A 213 -9.63 15.29 7.60
C THR A 213 -11.08 15.78 7.60
N SER A 214 -11.83 15.58 8.69
CA SER A 214 -13.27 15.88 8.79
C SER A 214 -13.68 17.32 8.44
N GLY A 215 -12.77 18.28 8.61
CA GLY A 215 -13.01 19.69 8.26
C GLY A 215 -12.68 20.05 6.80
N LEU A 216 -12.24 19.11 5.99
CA LEU A 216 -11.81 19.37 4.62
C LEU A 216 -12.98 19.25 3.63
N SER A 217 -12.99 20.06 2.60
CA SER A 217 -13.89 19.90 1.46
C SER A 217 -13.52 18.75 0.52
N SER A 218 -12.43 18.03 0.80
CA SER A 218 -12.00 16.77 0.18
C SER A 218 -12.13 15.57 1.12
N PHE A 219 -12.89 15.68 2.21
CA PHE A 219 -13.09 14.57 3.13
C PHE A 219 -13.65 13.34 2.39
N ASN A 220 -13.04 12.17 2.62
CA ASN A 220 -13.41 10.90 2.01
C ASN A 220 -13.84 11.02 0.53
N SER A 221 -13.01 11.69 -0.27
CA SER A 221 -13.28 12.00 -1.68
C SER A 221 -12.18 11.44 -2.58
N ASN A 222 -12.35 11.53 -3.89
CA ASN A 222 -11.29 11.27 -4.87
C ASN A 222 -10.44 12.54 -5.12
N GLY A 223 -10.11 13.30 -4.06
CA GLY A 223 -9.30 14.50 -4.14
C GLY A 223 -9.99 15.72 -4.75
N THR A 224 -11.31 15.68 -4.99
CA THR A 224 -12.07 16.77 -5.57
C THR A 224 -13.26 17.13 -4.71
N ARG A 225 -13.74 18.39 -4.83
CA ARG A 225 -14.92 18.85 -4.10
C ARG A 225 -16.22 18.17 -4.58
N GLU A 226 -16.30 17.85 -5.86
CA GLU A 226 -17.47 17.20 -6.46
C GLU A 226 -17.67 15.78 -5.94
N THR A 227 -16.60 15.17 -5.47
CA THR A 227 -16.61 13.83 -4.88
C THR A 227 -16.53 13.84 -3.35
N PHE A 228 -16.78 15.00 -2.71
CA PHE A 228 -16.85 15.11 -1.25
C PHE A 228 -17.72 14.00 -0.66
N ASP A 229 -17.18 13.28 0.33
CA ASP A 229 -17.87 12.24 1.09
C ASP A 229 -18.18 10.94 0.33
N THR A 230 -17.92 10.87 -0.98
CA THR A 230 -18.32 9.72 -1.82
C THR A 230 -17.58 8.43 -1.52
N ARG A 231 -16.53 8.45 -0.69
CA ARG A 231 -15.78 7.27 -0.27
C ARG A 231 -16.15 6.79 1.14
N SER A 232 -17.03 7.50 1.86
CA SER A 232 -17.44 7.13 3.21
C SER A 232 -18.20 5.81 3.27
N ASP A 233 -19.03 5.51 2.26
CA ASP A 233 -19.72 4.24 2.13
C ASP A 233 -18.85 3.08 1.57
N ASN A 234 -17.54 3.34 1.39
CA ASN A 234 -16.57 2.37 0.89
C ASN A 234 -15.34 2.30 1.84
N LYS A 235 -14.15 2.67 1.39
CA LYS A 235 -12.89 2.53 2.14
C LYS A 235 -12.42 3.83 2.85
N GLY A 236 -13.15 4.92 2.72
CA GLY A 236 -12.87 6.21 3.37
C GLY A 236 -11.63 6.92 2.83
N PRO A 237 -10.65 7.29 3.69
CA PRO A 237 -9.48 8.06 3.28
C PRO A 237 -8.45 7.27 2.47
N GLU A 238 -8.50 5.95 2.51
CA GLU A 238 -7.60 5.00 1.84
C GLU A 238 -6.13 5.29 2.13
N PRO A 239 -5.64 4.95 3.36
CA PRO A 239 -4.21 5.00 3.66
C PRO A 239 -3.50 3.87 2.92
N GLU A 240 -2.69 4.20 1.94
CA GLU A 240 -2.04 3.27 1.02
C GLU A 240 -0.54 3.15 1.29
N GLY A 241 0.25 4.13 0.87
CA GLY A 241 1.70 4.10 1.05
C GLY A 241 2.14 4.43 2.48
N VAL A 242 3.15 3.72 3.01
CA VAL A 242 3.79 4.04 4.28
C VAL A 242 5.32 3.97 4.19
N THR A 243 5.99 4.98 4.70
CA THR A 243 7.45 4.94 4.91
C THR A 243 7.81 5.49 6.28
N THR A 244 9.01 5.16 6.77
CA THR A 244 9.51 5.62 8.07
C THR A 244 10.80 6.39 7.93
N GLY A 245 11.04 7.32 8.85
CA GLY A 245 12.28 8.09 8.91
C GLY A 245 12.73 8.35 10.34
N VAL A 246 14.04 8.23 10.56
CA VAL A 246 14.65 8.57 11.84
C VAL A 246 15.35 9.93 11.72
N ILE A 247 14.98 10.87 12.57
CA ILE A 247 15.54 12.22 12.61
C ILE A 247 15.98 12.52 14.05
N GLY A 248 17.27 12.60 14.26
CA GLY A 248 17.84 12.68 15.60
C GLY A 248 17.50 11.43 16.42
N ALA A 249 16.80 11.61 17.54
CA ALA A 249 16.36 10.52 18.41
C ALA A 249 14.87 10.14 18.20
N ARG A 250 14.22 10.74 17.21
CA ARG A 250 12.78 10.51 16.96
C ARG A 250 12.57 9.70 15.68
N THR A 251 11.54 8.88 15.71
CA THR A 251 11.09 8.08 14.58
C THR A 251 9.73 8.58 14.12
N PHE A 252 9.60 8.78 12.83
CA PHE A 252 8.36 9.23 12.20
C PHE A 252 7.86 8.21 11.19
N ALA A 253 6.54 8.10 11.09
CA ALA A 253 5.85 7.43 9.99
C ALA A 253 5.19 8.49 9.10
N PHE A 254 5.27 8.28 7.79
CA PHE A 254 4.62 9.08 6.77
C PHE A 254 3.66 8.17 6.02
N VAL A 255 2.38 8.55 5.99
CA VAL A 255 1.30 7.74 5.39
C VAL A 255 0.60 8.58 4.33
N GLY A 256 0.60 8.09 3.10
CA GLY A 256 -0.17 8.66 2.00
C GLY A 256 -1.65 8.30 2.15
N LEU A 257 -2.53 9.25 1.92
CA LEU A 257 -3.97 9.00 1.82
C LEU A 257 -4.36 9.08 0.34
N GLU A 258 -4.50 7.95 -0.32
CA GLU A 258 -4.69 7.88 -1.77
C GLU A 258 -5.92 8.71 -2.20
N ARG A 259 -7.08 8.45 -1.63
CA ARG A 259 -8.32 9.08 -2.09
C ARG A 259 -8.54 10.48 -1.50
N THR A 260 -8.37 10.64 -0.20
CA THR A 260 -8.49 11.98 0.43
C THR A 260 -7.35 12.91 0.02
N GLY A 261 -6.20 12.33 -0.32
CA GLY A 261 -4.97 13.01 -0.68
C GLY A 261 -4.13 13.45 0.52
N GLY A 262 -2.90 13.86 0.24
CA GLY A 262 -1.97 14.36 1.25
C GLY A 262 -1.28 13.29 2.07
N VAL A 263 -0.48 13.73 3.07
CA VAL A 263 0.36 12.87 3.90
C VAL A 263 0.08 13.11 5.38
N MET A 264 -0.25 12.05 6.11
CA MET A 264 -0.26 12.02 7.57
C MET A 264 1.16 11.79 8.09
N VAL A 265 1.63 12.63 8.98
CA VAL A 265 2.90 12.47 9.68
C VAL A 265 2.65 12.13 11.13
N LEU A 266 3.16 10.99 11.57
CA LEU A 266 3.01 10.52 12.95
C LEU A 266 4.38 10.36 13.61
N ASP A 267 4.49 10.78 14.87
CA ASP A 267 5.60 10.39 15.73
C ASP A 267 5.35 8.99 16.27
N VAL A 268 6.22 8.07 15.94
CA VAL A 268 6.19 6.67 16.37
C VAL A 268 7.42 6.30 17.19
N THR A 269 8.06 7.31 17.81
CA THR A 269 9.19 7.11 18.72
C THR A 269 8.81 6.20 19.91
N ASP A 270 7.57 6.32 20.40
CA ASP A 270 6.91 5.29 21.22
C ASP A 270 5.90 4.54 20.33
N PRO A 271 6.25 3.34 19.84
CA PRO A 271 5.37 2.61 18.92
C PRO A 271 4.02 2.22 19.52
N ALA A 272 3.91 2.21 20.86
CA ALA A 272 2.64 1.92 21.55
C ALA A 272 1.69 3.14 21.57
N LYS A 273 2.20 4.35 21.21
CA LYS A 273 1.45 5.61 21.29
C LYS A 273 1.74 6.50 20.09
N PRO A 274 1.38 6.08 18.86
CA PRO A 274 1.56 6.92 17.69
C PRO A 274 0.82 8.25 17.88
N ALA A 275 1.49 9.36 17.55
CA ALA A 275 0.93 10.70 17.78
C ALA A 275 0.97 11.52 16.49
N LEU A 276 -0.12 12.17 16.12
CA LEU A 276 -0.18 13.04 14.95
C LEU A 276 0.77 14.24 15.14
N VAL A 277 1.63 14.46 14.15
CA VAL A 277 2.51 15.63 14.05
C VAL A 277 1.93 16.66 13.11
N GLN A 278 1.48 16.20 11.95
CA GLN A 278 0.95 17.05 10.89
C GLN A 278 0.13 16.21 9.91
N TYR A 279 -0.90 16.80 9.34
CA TYR A 279 -1.43 16.42 8.05
C TYR A 279 -1.03 17.49 7.03
N SER A 280 -0.42 17.07 5.92
CA SER A 280 0.03 17.94 4.84
C SER A 280 -0.71 17.60 3.56
N ASN A 281 -1.44 18.58 3.01
CA ASN A 281 -2.19 18.42 1.78
C ASN A 281 -2.13 19.73 1.00
N ASP A 282 -1.85 19.66 -0.31
CA ASP A 282 -1.81 20.83 -1.19
C ASP A 282 -2.85 20.77 -2.32
N ILE A 283 -3.83 19.88 -2.19
CA ILE A 283 -4.93 19.77 -3.15
C ILE A 283 -5.73 21.07 -3.20
N LYS A 284 -5.93 21.56 -4.40
CA LYS A 284 -6.78 22.72 -4.70
C LYS A 284 -8.15 22.22 -5.17
N VAL A 285 -9.01 21.89 -4.23
CA VAL A 285 -10.32 21.25 -4.48
C VAL A 285 -11.26 22.06 -5.38
N THR A 286 -10.98 23.35 -5.60
CA THR A 286 -11.77 24.22 -6.51
C THR A 286 -11.30 24.14 -7.95
N GLU A 287 -10.12 23.54 -8.20
CA GLU A 287 -9.58 23.37 -9.54
C GLU A 287 -10.05 22.06 -10.15
N ASN A 288 -10.19 22.06 -11.46
CA ASN A 288 -10.52 20.83 -12.18
C ASN A 288 -9.31 19.86 -12.14
N ALA A 289 -9.49 18.67 -11.57
CA ALA A 289 -8.44 17.64 -11.47
C ALA A 289 -7.78 17.32 -12.83
N LYS A 290 -8.57 17.32 -13.91
CA LYS A 290 -8.09 17.05 -15.27
C LYS A 290 -7.32 18.21 -15.90
N SER A 291 -7.22 19.36 -15.23
CA SER A 291 -6.46 20.52 -15.74
C SER A 291 -4.98 20.51 -15.40
N GLY A 292 -4.55 19.64 -14.46
CA GLY A 292 -3.20 19.64 -13.89
C GLY A 292 -2.94 20.76 -12.89
N LEU A 293 -3.98 21.52 -12.50
CA LEU A 293 -3.88 22.65 -11.56
C LEU A 293 -4.37 22.28 -10.14
N ALA A 294 -4.96 21.11 -9.98
CA ALA A 294 -5.57 20.68 -8.71
C ALA A 294 -4.55 20.29 -7.61
N GLY A 295 -3.25 20.30 -7.90
CA GLY A 295 -2.22 19.90 -6.94
C GLY A 295 -1.90 18.41 -7.00
N ASP A 296 -1.44 17.83 -5.89
CA ASP A 296 -1.05 16.43 -5.78
C ASP A 296 -2.27 15.55 -5.47
N LEU A 297 -2.58 14.62 -6.37
CA LEU A 297 -3.72 13.71 -6.24
C LEU A 297 -3.22 12.27 -6.21
N ALA A 298 -3.73 11.48 -5.27
CA ALA A 298 -3.42 10.08 -5.04
C ALA A 298 -1.92 9.86 -4.76
N PRO A 299 -1.42 10.16 -3.56
CA PRO A 299 -0.07 9.80 -3.14
C PRO A 299 0.00 8.30 -2.87
N GLU A 300 0.61 7.56 -3.79
CA GLU A 300 0.81 6.12 -3.74
C GLU A 300 2.19 5.80 -3.13
N GLY A 301 3.26 6.08 -3.84
CA GLY A 301 4.62 5.79 -3.39
C GLY A 301 5.22 6.90 -2.53
N LEU A 302 5.74 6.52 -1.35
CA LEU A 302 6.43 7.41 -0.44
C LEU A 302 7.87 6.95 -0.19
N LEU A 303 8.82 7.90 -0.25
CA LEU A 303 10.23 7.62 -0.01
C LEU A 303 10.84 8.64 0.96
N PHE A 304 11.38 8.16 2.06
CA PHE A 304 12.18 8.98 2.97
C PHE A 304 13.67 8.95 2.58
N ILE A 305 14.27 10.11 2.41
CA ILE A 305 15.70 10.26 2.13
C ILE A 305 16.37 10.89 3.36
N PRO A 306 17.22 10.12 4.07
CA PRO A 306 17.94 10.64 5.24
C PRO A 306 18.84 11.84 4.88
N ALA A 307 19.04 12.76 5.82
CA ALA A 307 19.89 13.94 5.61
C ALA A 307 21.30 13.59 5.11
N ALA A 308 21.87 12.47 5.57
CA ALA A 308 23.20 12.01 5.15
C ALA A 308 23.28 11.60 3.67
N ASP A 309 22.17 11.14 3.09
CA ASP A 309 22.09 10.68 1.68
C ASP A 309 21.54 11.78 0.76
N SER A 310 20.88 12.77 1.35
CA SER A 310 20.19 13.85 0.64
C SER A 310 21.17 14.82 -0.05
N PRO A 311 20.83 15.32 -1.25
CA PRO A 311 21.69 16.26 -1.98
C PRO A 311 21.92 17.59 -1.26
N ASN A 312 20.98 18.05 -0.44
CA ASN A 312 21.04 19.34 0.26
C ASN A 312 21.35 19.21 1.77
N GLY A 313 21.66 18.00 2.24
CA GLY A 313 21.98 17.72 3.64
C GLY A 313 20.80 17.82 4.61
N LYS A 314 19.55 17.87 4.12
CA LYS A 314 18.32 17.85 4.92
C LYS A 314 17.59 16.55 4.69
N ALA A 315 16.88 16.05 5.71
CA ALA A 315 15.96 14.93 5.50
C ALA A 315 14.84 15.35 4.53
N LEU A 316 14.53 14.48 3.58
CA LEU A 316 13.50 14.73 2.57
C LEU A 316 12.46 13.60 2.60
N LEU A 317 11.23 13.97 2.27
CA LEU A 317 10.18 13.03 1.88
C LEU A 317 9.82 13.30 0.42
N VAL A 318 9.75 12.24 -0.36
CA VAL A 318 9.25 12.27 -1.74
C VAL A 318 7.90 11.58 -1.76
N THR A 319 6.91 12.18 -2.43
CA THR A 319 5.64 11.53 -2.78
C THR A 319 5.53 11.43 -4.29
N ALA A 320 5.18 10.26 -4.78
CA ALA A 320 4.75 10.07 -6.15
C ALA A 320 3.22 9.98 -6.15
N ASN A 321 2.57 10.79 -6.98
CA ASN A 321 1.13 11.01 -6.93
C ASN A 321 0.53 10.50 -8.25
N GLU A 322 -0.07 9.32 -8.20
CA GLU A 322 -0.49 8.51 -9.34
C GLU A 322 -1.45 9.26 -10.27
N VAL A 323 -2.55 9.78 -9.71
CA VAL A 323 -3.62 10.42 -10.50
C VAL A 323 -3.18 11.76 -11.10
N SER A 324 -2.38 12.55 -10.38
CA SER A 324 -1.88 13.83 -10.89
C SER A 324 -0.61 13.70 -11.72
N GLY A 325 0.11 12.57 -11.67
CA GLY A 325 1.40 12.40 -12.34
C GLY A 325 2.46 13.38 -11.84
N SER A 326 2.36 13.80 -10.57
CA SER A 326 3.33 14.71 -9.95
C SER A 326 4.24 13.97 -8.99
N THR A 327 5.49 14.42 -8.90
CA THR A 327 6.45 13.97 -7.89
C THR A 327 6.80 15.16 -7.01
N THR A 328 6.47 15.08 -5.73
CA THR A 328 6.61 16.21 -4.81
C THR A 328 7.67 15.90 -3.75
N ILE A 329 8.49 16.88 -3.44
CA ILE A 329 9.62 16.77 -2.51
C ILE A 329 9.39 17.74 -1.36
N TYR A 330 9.42 17.22 -0.14
CA TYR A 330 9.31 17.99 1.08
C TYR A 330 10.61 17.93 1.86
N VAL A 331 10.97 19.04 2.54
CA VAL A 331 11.92 18.99 3.66
C VAL A 331 11.19 18.48 4.88
N VAL A 332 11.80 17.52 5.57
CA VAL A 332 11.34 17.06 6.88
C VAL A 332 12.15 17.75 7.95
N ALA A 333 11.50 18.58 8.76
CA ALA A 333 12.14 19.27 9.89
C ALA A 333 12.42 18.30 11.05
N ASP A 334 13.27 18.71 12.00
CA ASP A 334 13.64 17.88 13.18
C ASP A 334 12.42 17.40 14.00
N GLY A 335 11.30 18.15 13.96
CA GLY A 335 10.03 17.79 14.57
C GLY A 335 9.13 16.90 13.72
N GLY A 336 9.57 16.44 12.55
CA GLY A 336 8.78 15.64 11.60
C GLY A 336 7.90 16.46 10.65
N LYS A 337 7.80 17.79 10.82
CA LYS A 337 6.95 18.62 9.97
C LYS A 337 7.47 18.70 8.54
N LEU A 338 6.56 18.58 7.59
CA LEU A 338 6.81 18.73 6.16
C LEU A 338 6.70 20.18 5.71
N SER A 339 7.60 20.57 4.82
CA SER A 339 7.52 21.83 4.08
C SER A 339 7.83 21.56 2.62
N LEU A 340 6.95 21.99 1.71
CA LEU A 340 7.16 21.83 0.28
C LEU A 340 8.49 22.46 -0.13
N LEU A 341 9.31 21.69 -0.84
CA LEU A 341 10.61 22.11 -1.34
C LEU A 341 10.61 22.22 -2.87
N GLY A 342 10.18 21.19 -3.56
CA GLY A 342 10.18 21.13 -5.01
C GLY A 342 9.10 20.20 -5.51
N ARG A 343 8.73 20.35 -6.80
CA ARG A 343 7.77 19.51 -7.48
C ARG A 343 8.16 19.33 -8.94
N HIS A 344 7.97 18.16 -9.45
CA HIS A 344 7.98 17.86 -10.88
C HIS A 344 6.59 17.41 -11.31
N GLN A 345 6.15 17.91 -12.48
CA GLN A 345 4.93 17.49 -13.15
C GLN A 345 5.28 16.81 -14.46
N VAL A 346 4.83 15.57 -14.66
CA VAL A 346 5.00 14.86 -15.94
C VAL A 346 4.41 15.69 -17.09
N THR A 347 5.13 15.75 -18.18
CA THR A 347 4.74 16.52 -19.37
C THR A 347 4.82 15.62 -20.63
N PRO A 348 3.74 15.51 -21.45
CA PRO A 348 2.43 16.15 -21.26
C PRO A 348 1.71 15.67 -20.01
N PHE A 349 0.85 16.51 -19.45
CA PHE A 349 0.03 16.13 -18.28
C PHE A 349 -0.86 14.93 -18.62
N ALA A 350 -0.85 13.92 -17.73
CA ALA A 350 -1.58 12.66 -17.92
C ALA A 350 -2.41 12.38 -16.66
N TYR A 351 -3.68 12.83 -16.66
CA TYR A 351 -4.58 12.59 -15.55
C TYR A 351 -4.97 11.12 -15.46
N ASP A 352 -4.84 10.51 -14.29
CA ASP A 352 -5.30 9.15 -13.99
C ASP A 352 -4.72 8.12 -14.98
N LYS A 353 -3.40 8.13 -15.11
CA LYS A 353 -2.63 7.28 -16.05
C LYS A 353 -1.42 6.61 -15.41
N GLY A 354 -1.34 6.58 -14.10
CA GLY A 354 -0.19 5.99 -13.42
C GLY A 354 1.12 6.67 -13.81
N ALA A 355 1.12 8.01 -13.90
CA ALA A 355 2.29 8.72 -14.43
C ALA A 355 3.37 9.00 -13.39
N ALA A 356 3.10 8.78 -12.09
CA ALA A 356 4.05 8.82 -10.99
C ALA A 356 3.54 7.93 -9.85
N GLU A 357 4.10 6.72 -9.72
CA GLU A 357 3.69 5.70 -8.75
C GLU A 357 4.80 5.47 -7.70
N ILE A 358 5.72 4.58 -7.92
CA ILE A 358 6.75 4.19 -6.96
C ILE A 358 8.07 4.94 -7.18
N PRO A 359 8.60 5.69 -6.18
CA PRO A 359 9.87 6.42 -6.30
C PRO A 359 11.05 5.65 -5.68
N ALA A 360 12.23 5.71 -6.32
CA ALA A 360 13.49 5.21 -5.78
C ALA A 360 14.62 6.24 -5.99
N PHE A 361 15.44 6.49 -4.97
CA PHE A 361 16.52 7.48 -5.03
C PHE A 361 17.89 6.83 -4.99
N ASP A 362 18.73 7.14 -5.99
CA ASP A 362 20.13 6.74 -5.99
C ASP A 362 21.00 7.86 -5.41
N LYS A 363 21.49 7.64 -4.19
CA LYS A 363 22.37 8.58 -3.51
C LYS A 363 23.72 8.83 -4.21
N LEU A 364 24.16 7.90 -5.07
CA LEU A 364 25.44 8.03 -5.79
C LEU A 364 25.31 9.02 -6.94
N SER A 365 24.28 8.90 -7.75
CA SER A 365 24.03 9.77 -8.90
C SER A 365 23.16 10.98 -8.58
N LYS A 366 22.53 11.02 -7.39
CA LYS A 366 21.50 12.01 -7.00
C LYS A 366 20.31 12.02 -7.95
N ARG A 367 19.96 10.87 -8.52
CA ARG A 367 18.80 10.70 -9.38
C ARG A 367 17.65 10.04 -8.65
N LEU A 368 16.46 10.50 -8.92
CA LEU A 368 15.22 9.88 -8.53
C LEU A 368 14.63 9.18 -9.75
N PHE A 369 14.25 7.94 -9.58
CA PHE A 369 13.55 7.11 -10.55
C PHE A 369 12.13 6.95 -10.08
N VAL A 370 11.16 7.18 -10.95
CA VAL A 370 9.73 7.08 -10.61
C VAL A 370 9.04 6.22 -11.66
N VAL A 371 8.31 5.21 -11.24
CA VAL A 371 7.46 4.43 -12.15
C VAL A 371 6.50 5.36 -12.86
N ASN A 372 6.40 5.20 -14.17
CA ASN A 372 5.56 6.01 -15.05
C ASN A 372 4.83 5.11 -16.04
N GLY A 373 3.65 4.64 -15.65
CA GLY A 373 2.79 3.78 -16.47
C GLY A 373 2.38 4.46 -17.78
N ALA A 374 2.10 5.77 -17.74
CA ALA A 374 1.75 6.56 -18.94
C ALA A 374 2.86 6.57 -20.00
N ALA A 375 4.14 6.52 -19.58
CA ALA A 375 5.29 6.51 -20.48
C ALA A 375 5.83 5.08 -20.76
N GLY A 376 5.28 4.05 -20.13
CA GLY A 376 5.73 2.67 -20.26
C GLY A 376 7.16 2.45 -19.77
N GLY A 377 7.54 3.07 -18.64
CA GLY A 377 8.89 2.96 -18.08
C GLY A 377 9.11 3.79 -16.83
N LEU A 378 10.30 4.37 -16.70
CA LEU A 378 10.64 5.22 -15.56
C LEU A 378 10.84 6.66 -16.00
N SER A 379 10.24 7.60 -15.28
CA SER A 379 10.68 8.99 -15.24
C SER A 379 11.98 9.11 -14.44
N VAL A 380 12.93 9.88 -14.93
CA VAL A 380 14.22 10.11 -14.25
C VAL A 380 14.35 11.59 -13.93
N LEU A 381 14.58 11.92 -12.66
CA LEU A 381 14.76 13.28 -12.20
C LEU A 381 16.16 13.47 -11.62
N ASP A 382 16.87 14.51 -12.03
CA ASP A 382 18.08 14.98 -11.37
C ASP A 382 17.67 15.79 -10.11
N LEU A 383 18.13 15.35 -8.95
CA LEU A 383 17.88 15.98 -7.66
C LEU A 383 19.12 16.66 -7.08
N GLN A 384 20.14 17.03 -7.86
CA GLN A 384 21.26 17.80 -7.33
C GLN A 384 20.77 19.07 -6.61
N ASP A 385 19.73 19.72 -7.13
CA ASP A 385 18.94 20.72 -6.40
C ASP A 385 17.51 20.18 -6.22
N PRO A 386 17.16 19.60 -5.06
CA PRO A 386 15.85 19.05 -4.85
C PRO A 386 14.72 20.09 -4.78
N ALA A 387 15.06 21.39 -4.73
CA ALA A 387 14.08 22.48 -4.87
C ALA A 387 13.66 22.68 -6.34
N LYS A 388 14.45 22.17 -7.28
CA LYS A 388 14.22 22.31 -8.72
C LYS A 388 14.55 21.00 -9.45
N PRO A 389 13.73 19.95 -9.23
CA PRO A 389 13.95 18.67 -9.91
C PRO A 389 13.96 18.85 -11.44
N VAL A 390 14.98 18.31 -12.11
CA VAL A 390 15.15 18.43 -13.56
C VAL A 390 14.88 17.08 -14.21
N ALA A 391 13.92 17.03 -15.13
CA ALA A 391 13.65 15.81 -15.88
C ALA A 391 14.83 15.46 -16.80
N LEU A 392 15.25 14.22 -16.73
CA LEU A 392 16.21 13.58 -17.64
C LEU A 392 15.45 12.66 -18.61
N PRO A 393 16.12 12.11 -19.65
CA PRO A 393 15.48 11.15 -20.53
C PRO A 393 14.90 9.96 -19.76
N ASN A 394 13.65 9.59 -20.06
CA ASN A 394 13.00 8.43 -19.48
C ASN A 394 13.72 7.12 -19.86
N ILE A 395 13.62 6.12 -18.99
CA ILE A 395 14.09 4.76 -19.25
C ILE A 395 12.90 3.92 -19.73
N PRO A 396 12.83 3.54 -21.02
CA PRO A 396 11.74 2.71 -21.53
C PRO A 396 11.89 1.26 -21.07
N LEU A 397 10.79 0.60 -20.71
CA LEU A 397 10.77 -0.77 -20.19
C LEU A 397 9.91 -1.74 -21.01
N THR A 398 9.30 -1.27 -22.08
CA THR A 398 8.41 -2.06 -22.96
C THR A 398 9.09 -3.28 -23.61
N ALA A 399 10.42 -3.33 -23.65
CA ALA A 399 11.17 -4.50 -24.10
C ALA A 399 11.11 -5.68 -23.10
N TYR A 400 10.75 -5.43 -21.83
CA TYR A 400 10.72 -6.44 -20.78
C TYR A 400 9.32 -7.02 -20.56
N GLY A 401 8.28 -6.24 -20.76
CA GLY A 401 6.88 -6.63 -20.55
C GLY A 401 5.90 -5.51 -20.87
N LYS A 402 4.73 -5.54 -20.23
CA LYS A 402 3.63 -4.59 -20.48
C LYS A 402 3.83 -3.28 -19.71
N ALA A 403 4.06 -3.36 -18.41
CA ALA A 403 4.24 -2.21 -17.52
C ALA A 403 5.28 -2.50 -16.43
N ALA A 404 5.91 -1.44 -15.93
CA ALA A 404 6.68 -1.49 -14.69
C ALA A 404 5.72 -1.18 -13.54
N ASN A 405 5.76 -1.99 -12.46
CA ASN A 405 4.93 -1.79 -11.29
C ASN A 405 5.76 -1.22 -10.13
N SER A 406 7.04 -1.54 -10.05
CA SER A 406 7.89 -1.06 -8.95
C SER A 406 9.33 -0.86 -9.37
N VAL A 407 10.04 0.01 -8.63
CA VAL A 407 11.45 0.29 -8.82
C VAL A 407 12.16 0.44 -7.47
N THR A 408 13.36 -0.10 -7.38
CA THR A 408 14.24 0.11 -6.22
C THR A 408 15.69 0.29 -6.68
N VAL A 409 16.53 0.89 -5.84
CA VAL A 409 17.94 1.09 -6.16
C VAL A 409 18.84 0.80 -4.98
N HIS A 410 19.94 0.10 -5.21
CA HIS A 410 20.98 -0.12 -4.21
C HIS A 410 22.37 -0.06 -4.87
N SER A 411 23.24 0.80 -4.31
CA SER A 411 24.64 0.93 -4.76
C SER A 411 24.79 1.15 -6.27
N GLY A 412 23.90 1.92 -6.89
CA GLY A 412 23.91 2.23 -8.32
C GLY A 412 23.32 1.13 -9.21
N VAL A 413 22.83 0.03 -8.64
CA VAL A 413 22.04 -0.98 -9.36
C VAL A 413 20.56 -0.63 -9.21
N LEU A 414 19.92 -0.35 -10.34
CA LEU A 414 18.49 -0.13 -10.45
C LEU A 414 17.81 -1.47 -10.73
N ALA A 415 16.83 -1.84 -9.95
CA ALA A 415 16.00 -3.03 -10.17
C ALA A 415 14.55 -2.61 -10.43
N VAL A 416 13.92 -3.18 -11.45
CA VAL A 416 12.56 -2.82 -11.86
C VAL A 416 11.74 -4.10 -12.03
N ALA A 417 10.58 -4.15 -11.37
CA ALA A 417 9.57 -5.18 -11.57
C ALA A 417 8.75 -4.83 -12.82
N VAL A 418 8.61 -5.78 -13.73
CA VAL A 418 7.90 -5.59 -15.00
C VAL A 418 6.92 -6.74 -15.18
N GLU A 419 5.62 -6.43 -15.24
CA GLU A 419 4.58 -7.42 -15.52
C GLU A 419 4.65 -7.94 -16.96
N ALA A 420 4.24 -9.18 -17.17
CA ALA A 420 4.12 -9.77 -18.50
C ALA A 420 2.96 -9.14 -19.28
N THR A 421 2.96 -9.29 -20.63
CA THR A 421 1.84 -8.80 -21.48
C THR A 421 0.51 -9.45 -21.08
N THR A 422 0.53 -10.72 -20.70
CA THR A 422 -0.59 -11.41 -20.07
C THR A 422 -0.31 -11.45 -18.58
N LYS A 423 -1.14 -10.82 -17.73
CA LYS A 423 -0.85 -10.67 -16.31
C LYS A 423 -0.66 -11.97 -15.54
N THR A 424 -1.25 -13.06 -16.02
CA THR A 424 -1.11 -14.41 -15.44
C THR A 424 0.18 -15.12 -15.85
N ASP A 425 0.96 -14.57 -16.79
CA ASP A 425 2.26 -15.11 -17.17
C ASP A 425 3.35 -14.59 -16.22
N ALA A 426 4.47 -15.33 -16.16
CA ALA A 426 5.62 -14.95 -15.37
C ALA A 426 6.19 -13.58 -15.77
N GLY A 427 6.36 -12.69 -14.79
CA GLY A 427 6.97 -11.38 -14.98
C GLY A 427 8.50 -11.42 -14.97
N LYS A 428 9.11 -10.24 -14.98
CA LYS A 428 10.56 -10.09 -15.04
C LYS A 428 11.05 -9.02 -14.08
N VAL A 429 12.30 -9.18 -13.64
CA VAL A 429 13.09 -8.12 -13.02
C VAL A 429 14.19 -7.71 -13.98
N ALA A 430 14.23 -6.44 -14.36
CA ALA A 430 15.33 -5.84 -15.10
C ALA A 430 16.34 -5.25 -14.11
N LEU A 431 17.63 -5.55 -14.28
CA LEU A 431 18.74 -4.96 -13.52
C LEU A 431 19.50 -4.00 -14.45
N LEU A 432 19.45 -2.70 -14.13
CA LEU A 432 19.90 -1.62 -14.97
C LEU A 432 20.91 -0.73 -14.24
N ASP A 433 21.71 0.03 -14.97
CA ASP A 433 22.45 1.16 -14.43
C ASP A 433 21.56 2.44 -14.40
N LYS A 434 22.12 3.52 -13.86
CA LYS A 434 21.43 4.82 -13.74
C LYS A 434 20.98 5.45 -15.08
N ASP A 435 21.49 4.98 -16.20
CA ASP A 435 21.18 5.46 -17.56
C ASP A 435 20.27 4.46 -18.31
N GLY A 436 19.79 3.40 -17.63
CA GLY A 436 18.90 2.39 -18.20
C GLY A 436 19.61 1.31 -19.02
N LYS A 437 20.93 1.24 -18.96
CA LYS A 437 21.67 0.16 -19.62
C LYS A 437 21.57 -1.13 -18.82
N GLU A 438 21.28 -2.24 -19.49
CA GLU A 438 21.27 -3.56 -18.87
C GLU A 438 22.62 -3.93 -18.22
N LEU A 439 22.54 -4.36 -16.97
CA LEU A 439 23.67 -4.89 -16.22
C LEU A 439 23.74 -6.42 -16.30
N SER A 440 22.62 -7.06 -16.57
CA SER A 440 22.50 -8.53 -16.77
C SER A 440 21.24 -8.85 -17.55
N LYS A 441 21.11 -10.11 -18.01
CA LYS A 441 19.83 -10.60 -18.55
C LYS A 441 18.72 -10.47 -17.49
N PRO A 442 17.49 -10.13 -17.92
CA PRO A 442 16.35 -10.05 -17.02
C PRO A 442 16.13 -11.38 -16.27
N VAL A 443 15.74 -11.27 -15.00
CA VAL A 443 15.41 -12.42 -14.17
C VAL A 443 13.92 -12.69 -14.25
N THR A 444 13.50 -13.89 -14.66
CA THR A 444 12.08 -14.29 -14.65
C THR A 444 11.63 -14.54 -13.21
N VAL A 445 10.49 -13.98 -12.82
CA VAL A 445 9.89 -14.08 -11.47
C VAL A 445 8.45 -14.59 -11.55
N GLY A 446 7.69 -14.56 -10.45
CA GLY A 446 6.26 -14.92 -10.44
C GLY A 446 5.40 -14.07 -11.38
N ALA A 447 4.14 -14.47 -11.53
CA ALA A 447 3.16 -13.68 -12.25
C ALA A 447 2.84 -12.39 -11.49
N LEU A 448 2.55 -11.32 -12.22
CA LEU A 448 2.24 -9.99 -11.72
C LEU A 448 3.20 -9.57 -10.57
N PRO A 449 4.50 -9.33 -10.88
CA PRO A 449 5.41 -8.81 -9.86
C PRO A 449 5.01 -7.37 -9.55
N ASP A 450 4.51 -7.16 -8.34
CA ASP A 450 4.05 -5.85 -7.91
C ASP A 450 5.20 -5.05 -7.27
N MET A 451 5.63 -5.39 -6.09
CA MET A 451 6.65 -4.65 -5.36
C MET A 451 7.99 -5.39 -5.30
N LEU A 452 9.10 -4.66 -5.38
CA LEU A 452 10.43 -5.22 -5.14
C LEU A 452 11.28 -4.33 -4.22
N THR A 453 12.15 -4.98 -3.44
CA THR A 453 13.08 -4.27 -2.55
C THR A 453 14.39 -5.00 -2.37
N PHE A 454 15.51 -4.26 -2.24
CA PHE A 454 16.78 -4.85 -1.80
C PHE A 454 16.78 -5.12 -0.30
N SER A 455 17.46 -6.20 0.10
CA SER A 455 17.87 -6.33 1.49
C SER A 455 18.79 -5.17 1.87
N PRO A 456 18.80 -4.69 3.14
CA PRO A 456 19.64 -3.57 3.57
C PRO A 456 21.13 -3.74 3.26
N ASP A 457 21.64 -4.98 3.23
CA ASP A 457 23.03 -5.28 2.86
C ASP A 457 23.26 -5.39 1.33
N GLY A 458 22.23 -5.22 0.53
CA GLY A 458 22.27 -5.25 -0.94
C GLY A 458 22.54 -6.61 -1.58
N LYS A 459 22.56 -7.70 -0.80
CA LYS A 459 22.90 -9.02 -1.34
C LYS A 459 21.72 -9.75 -1.95
N LEU A 460 20.53 -9.47 -1.46
CA LEU A 460 19.28 -10.05 -1.93
C LEU A 460 18.40 -8.97 -2.52
N LEU A 461 17.61 -9.34 -3.51
CA LEU A 461 16.49 -8.58 -4.03
C LEU A 461 15.25 -9.48 -3.90
N LEU A 462 14.23 -8.96 -3.25
CA LEU A 462 12.97 -9.64 -3.03
C LEU A 462 11.91 -9.06 -3.94
N VAL A 463 11.00 -9.89 -4.42
CA VAL A 463 9.90 -9.48 -5.30
C VAL A 463 8.62 -10.16 -4.81
N ALA A 464 7.60 -9.37 -4.53
CA ALA A 464 6.24 -9.84 -4.36
C ALA A 464 5.65 -10.09 -5.74
N GLY A 465 5.06 -11.22 -5.95
CA GLY A 465 4.34 -11.57 -7.16
C GLY A 465 2.96 -12.02 -6.76
N GLU A 466 1.99 -11.18 -7.01
CA GLU A 466 0.61 -11.38 -6.56
C GLU A 466 0.05 -12.68 -7.08
N GLY A 467 0.28 -12.98 -8.38
CA GLY A 467 -0.33 -14.17 -8.97
C GLY A 467 -1.82 -14.03 -9.17
N GLU A 468 -2.29 -12.79 -9.38
CA GLU A 468 -3.72 -12.54 -9.64
C GLU A 468 -4.29 -13.42 -10.75
N PRO A 469 -5.54 -13.88 -10.60
CA PRO A 469 -6.23 -14.63 -11.66
C PRO A 469 -6.56 -13.74 -12.86
N ASN A 470 -6.88 -14.38 -13.99
CA ASN A 470 -7.58 -13.68 -15.05
C ASN A 470 -9.05 -13.42 -14.68
N ALA A 471 -9.73 -12.54 -15.42
CA ALA A 471 -11.07 -12.04 -15.09
C ALA A 471 -12.12 -13.13 -14.83
N ASP A 472 -12.03 -14.30 -15.48
CA ASP A 472 -12.99 -15.40 -15.34
C ASP A 472 -12.48 -16.55 -14.44
N TYR A 473 -11.29 -16.41 -13.84
CA TYR A 473 -10.62 -17.45 -13.03
C TYR A 473 -10.34 -18.76 -13.77
N SER A 474 -10.22 -18.73 -15.08
CA SER A 474 -9.80 -19.91 -15.85
C SER A 474 -8.28 -20.18 -15.73
N VAL A 475 -7.52 -19.15 -15.40
CA VAL A 475 -6.09 -19.21 -15.08
C VAL A 475 -5.88 -18.44 -13.77
N ASP A 476 -5.30 -19.13 -12.78
CA ASP A 476 -5.12 -18.63 -11.42
C ASP A 476 -3.70 -19.01 -10.94
N PRO A 477 -2.70 -18.14 -11.15
CA PRO A 477 -1.31 -18.42 -10.76
C PRO A 477 -1.14 -18.41 -9.24
N LEU A 478 -0.05 -19.02 -8.77
CA LEU A 478 0.33 -18.96 -7.36
C LEU A 478 0.82 -17.56 -6.97
N GLY A 479 0.42 -17.08 -5.81
CA GLY A 479 1.12 -16.00 -5.12
C GLY A 479 2.55 -16.43 -4.76
N THR A 480 3.52 -15.55 -4.96
CA THR A 480 4.94 -15.90 -4.79
C THR A 480 5.77 -14.79 -4.15
N VAL A 481 6.85 -15.20 -3.46
CA VAL A 481 7.95 -14.31 -3.08
C VAL A 481 9.21 -14.79 -3.76
N SER A 482 9.74 -14.04 -4.73
CA SER A 482 10.99 -14.36 -5.40
C SER A 482 12.18 -13.75 -4.65
N VAL A 483 13.18 -14.57 -4.31
CA VAL A 483 14.41 -14.13 -3.64
C VAL A 483 15.58 -14.29 -4.61
N ILE A 484 16.15 -13.18 -5.04
CA ILE A 484 17.21 -13.10 -6.05
C ILE A 484 18.52 -12.76 -5.36
N ASN A 485 19.56 -13.60 -5.54
CA ASN A 485 20.91 -13.24 -5.15
C ASN A 485 21.50 -12.28 -6.17
N VAL A 486 21.73 -11.03 -5.76
CA VAL A 486 22.11 -9.91 -6.65
C VAL A 486 23.42 -10.20 -7.37
N ALA A 487 24.45 -10.66 -6.65
CA ALA A 487 25.76 -10.95 -7.25
C ALA A 487 25.69 -12.05 -8.32
N LYS A 488 24.87 -13.09 -8.08
CA LYS A 488 24.66 -14.17 -9.08
C LYS A 488 23.85 -13.66 -10.28
N ALA A 489 22.87 -12.82 -10.05
CA ALA A 489 22.07 -12.24 -11.14
C ALA A 489 22.95 -11.36 -12.04
N LEU A 490 23.77 -10.47 -11.47
CA LEU A 490 24.69 -9.61 -12.20
C LEU A 490 25.81 -10.37 -12.95
N ALA A 491 26.17 -11.59 -12.49
CA ALA A 491 27.13 -12.44 -13.18
C ALA A 491 26.54 -13.21 -14.38
N ASN A 492 25.22 -13.15 -14.57
CA ASN A 492 24.52 -13.87 -15.64
C ASN A 492 24.37 -12.98 -16.89
N ASN A 493 25.49 -12.77 -17.59
CA ASN A 493 25.57 -11.96 -18.82
C ASN A 493 25.16 -12.75 -20.06
#